data_c7aa885e368a9c1e21326ebd4df42939
#
_entry.id   c7aa885e368a9c1e21326ebd4df42939
#
_cell.length_a   1.000
_cell.length_b   1.000
_cell.length_c   1.000
_cell.angle_alpha   90.00
_cell.angle_beta   90.00
_cell.angle_gamma   90.00
#
_symmetry.space_group_name_H-M   'P 1'
#
loop_
_entity.id
_entity.type
_entity.pdbx_description
1 polymer ?
#
loop_
_entity_poly.entity_id
_entity_poly.type
_entity_poly.pdbx_seq_one_letter_code
_entity_poly.pdbx_strand_id
1 'polypeptide(L)'
;LVSLSDEFFNEDMHPEDMDFRVGLADHEIFHNYLEIITSHAIEASNPGRKVILMVYENNTNKIVGFIRLGSPMMNIAPRNRYFGEVLGAEQMPVFNKHAIMGMIIVPTQPFGYNYLGGKLLALMCCSHEVKKIIDEKYNMNLCHFETTSLYGSTKSMSQYDGLKPFIKGQGLT
;
A
#
# COMPACT_ATOMS: atom_id res chain seq x y z
N LEU A 1 10.33 -14.08 25.58
CA LEU A 1 9.46 -14.34 24.41
C LEU A 1 8.40 -13.26 24.40
N VAL A 2 8.55 -12.28 23.52
CA VAL A 2 7.50 -11.28 23.25
C VAL A 2 6.39 -12.01 22.50
N SER A 3 5.17 -11.91 22.99
CA SER A 3 4.01 -12.47 22.30
C SER A 3 3.69 -11.63 21.08
N LEU A 4 3.32 -12.24 19.95
CA LEU A 4 2.83 -11.51 18.77
C LEU A 4 1.63 -10.62 19.09
N SER A 5 0.84 -10.97 20.11
CA SER A 5 -0.25 -10.13 20.60
C SER A 5 0.21 -8.81 21.23
N ASP A 6 1.47 -8.73 21.64
CA ASP A 6 2.03 -7.49 22.20
C ASP A 6 2.53 -6.52 21.12
N GLU A 7 2.85 -7.05 19.94
CA GLU A 7 3.37 -6.29 18.80
C GLU A 7 2.26 -5.83 17.83
N PHE A 8 1.22 -6.66 17.65
CA PHE A 8 0.17 -6.40 16.69
C PHE A 8 -1.08 -5.86 17.37
N PHE A 9 -1.73 -4.90 16.67
CA PHE A 9 -2.96 -4.29 17.15
C PHE A 9 -4.09 -5.33 17.25
N ASN A 10 -4.64 -5.49 18.43
CA ASN A 10 -5.73 -6.40 18.76
C ASN A 10 -6.75 -5.80 19.76
N GLU A 11 -6.73 -4.48 19.89
CA GLU A 11 -7.60 -3.76 20.81
C GLU A 11 -9.00 -3.58 20.20
N ASP A 12 -10.01 -3.45 21.07
CA ASP A 12 -11.34 -2.99 20.71
C ASP A 12 -11.37 -1.47 20.92
N MET A 13 -11.31 -0.74 19.80
CA MET A 13 -11.22 0.72 19.78
C MET A 13 -12.17 1.28 18.73
N HIS A 14 -12.86 2.39 19.07
CA HIS A 14 -13.71 3.04 18.08
C HIS A 14 -12.85 3.66 16.97
N PRO A 15 -13.23 3.54 15.68
CA PRO A 15 -12.43 4.07 14.58
C PRO A 15 -12.09 5.56 14.68
N GLU A 16 -12.97 6.37 15.27
CA GLU A 16 -12.75 7.81 15.47
C GLU A 16 -11.66 8.14 16.50
N ASP A 17 -11.34 7.18 17.38
CA ASP A 17 -10.30 7.33 18.41
C ASP A 17 -8.93 6.83 17.91
N MET A 18 -8.89 6.19 16.73
CA MET A 18 -7.67 5.67 16.16
C MET A 18 -6.82 6.78 15.54
N ASP A 19 -5.55 6.76 15.85
CA ASP A 19 -4.54 7.63 15.24
C ASP A 19 -3.41 6.78 14.66
N PHE A 20 -2.95 7.11 13.46
CA PHE A 20 -2.01 6.28 12.72
C PHE A 20 -0.76 7.05 12.34
N ARG A 21 0.36 6.36 12.37
CA ARG A 21 1.60 6.81 11.74
C ARG A 21 2.14 5.77 10.79
N VAL A 22 2.81 6.22 9.77
CA VAL A 22 3.57 5.39 8.83
C VAL A 22 5.05 5.75 8.92
N GLY A 23 5.90 4.74 8.90
CA GLY A 23 7.36 4.93 8.96
C GLY A 23 8.10 3.92 8.12
N LEU A 24 9.35 4.28 7.77
CA LEU A 24 10.27 3.32 7.15
C LEU A 24 10.51 2.15 8.09
N ALA A 25 10.43 0.95 7.57
CA ALA A 25 10.67 -0.27 8.32
C ALA A 25 12.10 -0.79 8.10
N ASP A 26 12.63 -1.46 9.12
CA ASP A 26 13.81 -2.30 8.95
C ASP A 26 13.48 -3.50 8.06
N HIS A 27 14.41 -3.86 7.19
CA HIS A 27 14.18 -4.91 6.19
C HIS A 27 13.99 -6.30 6.82
N GLU A 28 14.80 -6.63 7.80
CA GLU A 28 14.77 -7.94 8.45
C GLU A 28 13.50 -8.08 9.30
N ILE A 29 13.18 -7.07 10.10
CA ILE A 29 11.96 -7.04 10.93
C ILE A 29 10.71 -7.13 10.05
N PHE A 30 10.66 -6.37 8.96
CA PHE A 30 9.54 -6.41 8.03
C PHE A 30 9.32 -7.80 7.43
N HIS A 31 10.37 -8.46 6.96
CA HIS A 31 10.27 -9.79 6.37
C HIS A 31 9.89 -10.85 7.39
N ASN A 32 10.48 -10.85 8.58
CA ASN A 32 10.19 -11.81 9.62
C ASN A 32 8.70 -11.74 10.06
N TYR A 33 8.16 -10.54 10.23
CA TYR A 33 6.74 -10.38 10.54
C TYR A 33 5.83 -10.75 9.37
N LEU A 34 6.22 -10.38 8.16
CA LEU A 34 5.42 -10.67 6.97
C LEU A 34 5.26 -12.18 6.75
N GLU A 35 6.30 -12.98 6.98
CA GLU A 35 6.23 -14.45 6.91
C GLU A 35 5.22 -15.05 7.88
N ILE A 36 5.04 -14.43 9.05
CA ILE A 36 4.09 -14.90 10.06
C ILE A 36 2.66 -14.55 9.71
N ILE A 37 2.42 -13.36 9.13
CA ILE A 37 1.07 -12.83 8.93
C ILE A 37 0.49 -13.10 7.54
N THR A 38 1.31 -13.45 6.55
CA THR A 38 0.83 -13.72 5.19
C THR A 38 0.64 -15.21 4.96
N SER A 39 -0.47 -15.56 4.30
CA SER A 39 -0.78 -16.94 3.91
C SER A 39 -0.11 -17.37 2.60
N HIS A 40 0.64 -16.49 1.94
CA HIS A 40 1.32 -16.77 0.67
C HIS A 40 2.64 -16.01 0.61
N ALA A 41 3.68 -16.72 0.20
CA ALA A 41 4.99 -16.13 -0.02
C ALA A 41 4.94 -15.20 -1.25
N ILE A 42 5.30 -13.94 -1.05
CA ILE A 42 5.44 -12.98 -2.13
C ILE A 42 6.93 -12.66 -2.27
N GLU A 43 7.67 -13.53 -2.88
CA GLU A 43 9.02 -13.26 -3.37
C GLU A 43 8.96 -12.79 -4.82
N ALA A 44 8.46 -11.61 -5.05
CA ALA A 44 8.69 -10.92 -6.30
C ALA A 44 9.91 -10.01 -6.13
N SER A 45 11.05 -10.45 -6.59
CA SER A 45 12.20 -9.59 -6.80
C SER A 45 11.90 -8.67 -7.98
N ASN A 46 11.23 -7.57 -7.73
CA ASN A 46 11.01 -6.58 -8.76
C ASN A 46 12.21 -5.63 -8.81
N PRO A 47 12.84 -5.48 -9.99
CA PRO A 47 13.88 -4.49 -10.16
C PRO A 47 13.33 -3.07 -9.98
N GLY A 48 14.15 -2.15 -9.51
CA GLY A 48 13.80 -0.75 -9.35
C GLY A 48 13.64 -0.30 -7.90
N ARG A 49 12.75 0.66 -7.67
CA ARG A 49 12.54 1.24 -6.35
C ARG A 49 11.93 0.23 -5.38
N LYS A 50 12.36 0.31 -4.14
CA LYS A 50 11.82 -0.47 -3.02
C LYS A 50 11.72 0.39 -1.77
N VAL A 51 10.51 0.59 -1.28
CA VAL A 51 10.22 1.23 0.00
C VAL A 51 9.40 0.25 0.83
N ILE A 52 9.85 -0.02 2.02
CA ILE A 52 9.13 -0.84 3.00
C ILE A 52 8.71 0.04 4.17
N LEU A 53 7.44 -0.05 4.50
CA LEU A 53 6.80 0.77 5.51
C LEU A 53 6.04 -0.12 6.49
N MET A 54 6.06 0.26 7.75
CA MET A 54 5.18 -0.28 8.78
C MET A 54 4.24 0.81 9.24
N VAL A 55 3.00 0.42 9.51
CA VAL A 55 1.95 1.29 10.00
C VAL A 55 1.61 0.91 11.42
N TYR A 56 1.55 1.91 12.29
CA TYR A 56 1.27 1.75 13.71
C TYR A 56 0.02 2.53 14.10
N GLU A 57 -0.71 2.01 15.06
CA GLU A 57 -1.71 2.76 15.80
C GLU A 57 -1.02 3.45 16.99
N ASN A 58 -1.15 4.78 17.08
CA ASN A 58 -0.35 5.62 17.97
C ASN A 58 -0.68 5.46 19.45
N ASN A 59 -1.98 5.28 19.79
CA ASN A 59 -2.39 5.18 21.19
C ASN A 59 -1.84 3.90 21.86
N THR A 60 -1.77 2.82 21.10
CA THR A 60 -1.30 1.52 21.56
C THR A 60 0.16 1.24 21.21
N ASN A 61 0.71 2.00 20.25
CA ASN A 61 2.02 1.77 19.65
C ASN A 61 2.16 0.39 18.98
N LYS A 62 1.04 -0.21 18.56
CA LYS A 62 1.00 -1.53 17.95
C LYS A 62 0.93 -1.47 16.43
N ILE A 63 1.45 -2.50 15.78
CA ILE A 63 1.49 -2.60 14.32
C ILE A 63 0.10 -2.95 13.80
N VAL A 64 -0.37 -2.20 12.80
CA VAL A 64 -1.64 -2.44 12.11
C VAL A 64 -1.45 -2.91 10.67
N GLY A 65 -0.25 -2.78 10.10
CA GLY A 65 -0.03 -3.26 8.75
C GLY A 65 1.35 -3.02 8.18
N PHE A 66 1.55 -3.65 7.03
CA PHE A 66 2.79 -3.72 6.29
C PHE A 66 2.57 -3.28 4.85
N ILE A 67 3.44 -2.40 4.36
CA ILE A 67 3.36 -1.86 3.00
C ILE A 67 4.74 -1.98 2.35
N ARG A 68 4.77 -2.55 1.14
CA ARG A 68 5.93 -2.50 0.26
C ARG A 68 5.52 -1.79 -1.02
N LEU A 69 6.23 -0.70 -1.33
CA LEU A 69 6.05 0.06 -2.54
C LEU A 69 7.23 -0.18 -3.49
N GLY A 70 6.95 -0.18 -4.77
CA GLY A 70 7.95 -0.41 -5.81
C GLY A 70 7.71 0.43 -7.07
N SER A 71 8.57 0.25 -8.06
CA SER A 71 8.35 0.87 -9.37
C SER A 71 7.07 0.35 -10.02
N PRO A 72 6.35 1.18 -10.78
CA PRO A 72 5.15 0.75 -11.50
C PRO A 72 5.46 -0.36 -12.50
N MET A 73 4.49 -1.22 -12.76
CA MET A 73 4.60 -2.23 -13.83
C MET A 73 4.60 -1.55 -15.21
N MET A 74 5.28 -2.20 -16.17
CA MET A 74 5.35 -1.70 -17.55
C MET A 74 3.96 -1.58 -18.19
N ASN A 75 3.08 -2.53 -17.95
CA ASN A 75 1.77 -2.57 -18.57
C ASN A 75 0.69 -3.01 -17.57
N ILE A 76 -0.30 -2.15 -17.35
CA ILE A 76 -1.47 -2.43 -16.52
C ILE A 76 -2.72 -1.92 -17.26
N ALA A 77 -3.65 -2.82 -17.54
CA ALA A 77 -4.85 -2.51 -18.32
C ALA A 77 -5.73 -1.39 -17.71
N PRO A 78 -5.99 -1.31 -16.39
CA PRO A 78 -6.73 -0.20 -15.81
C PRO A 78 -6.08 1.16 -16.03
N ARG A 79 -4.74 1.25 -15.85
CA ARG A 79 -3.99 2.49 -16.11
C ARG A 79 -4.08 2.90 -17.57
N ASN A 80 -3.89 1.95 -18.49
CA ASN A 80 -3.95 2.22 -19.91
C ASN A 80 -5.33 2.73 -20.34
N ARG A 81 -6.38 2.14 -19.78
CA ARG A 81 -7.76 2.63 -20.01
C ARG A 81 -7.97 4.05 -19.47
N TYR A 82 -7.42 4.34 -18.31
CA TYR A 82 -7.52 5.66 -17.68
C TYR A 82 -6.81 6.75 -18.52
N PHE A 83 -5.61 6.45 -19.04
CA PHE A 83 -4.86 7.36 -19.89
C PHE A 83 -5.35 7.37 -21.35
N GLY A 84 -6.15 6.40 -21.77
CA GLY A 84 -6.59 6.24 -23.15
C GLY A 84 -5.52 5.67 -24.08
N GLU A 85 -4.35 5.30 -23.53
CA GLU A 85 -3.22 4.77 -24.31
C GLU A 85 -2.35 3.80 -23.48
N VAL A 86 -1.54 3.03 -24.17
CA VAL A 86 -0.46 2.24 -23.58
C VAL A 86 0.82 3.06 -23.57
N LEU A 87 1.41 3.28 -22.41
CA LEU A 87 2.65 4.04 -22.32
C LEU A 87 3.80 3.31 -23.02
N GLY A 88 4.40 3.96 -23.99
CA GLY A 88 5.52 3.45 -24.78
C GLY A 88 6.87 3.56 -24.04
N ALA A 89 7.93 3.08 -24.73
CA ALA A 89 9.27 3.06 -24.18
C ALA A 89 9.83 4.46 -23.80
N GLU A 90 9.38 5.51 -24.48
CA GLU A 90 9.80 6.89 -24.18
C GLU A 90 9.00 7.51 -23.03
N GLN A 91 7.73 7.14 -22.89
CA GLN A 91 6.82 7.69 -21.89
C GLN A 91 7.02 7.02 -20.52
N MET A 92 7.30 5.72 -20.49
CA MET A 92 7.47 4.97 -19.24
C MET A 92 8.57 5.50 -18.31
N PRO A 93 9.75 5.93 -18.80
CA PRO A 93 10.76 6.53 -17.92
C PRO A 93 10.30 7.85 -17.29
N VAL A 94 9.51 8.65 -18.01
CA VAL A 94 8.92 9.89 -17.49
C VAL A 94 7.86 9.56 -16.44
N PHE A 95 6.92 8.70 -16.76
CA PHE A 95 5.88 8.23 -15.84
C PHE A 95 6.48 7.64 -14.55
N ASN A 96 7.50 6.83 -14.71
CA ASN A 96 8.18 6.18 -13.58
C ASN A 96 8.80 7.17 -12.59
N LYS A 97 9.15 8.39 -13.00
CA LYS A 97 9.64 9.44 -12.08
C LYS A 97 8.55 10.04 -11.18
N HIS A 98 7.28 9.76 -11.47
CA HIS A 98 6.15 10.35 -10.78
C HIS A 98 5.17 9.33 -10.22
N ALA A 99 5.47 8.04 -10.37
CA ALA A 99 4.56 6.96 -10.02
C ALA A 99 5.19 5.92 -9.10
N ILE A 100 4.36 5.32 -8.26
CA ILE A 100 4.72 4.22 -7.37
C ILE A 100 3.61 3.16 -7.38
N MET A 101 3.99 1.90 -7.17
CA MET A 101 3.04 0.79 -7.09
C MET A 101 3.08 0.12 -5.72
N GLY A 102 1.89 -0.13 -5.16
CA GLY A 102 1.70 -0.99 -3.99
C GLY A 102 1.87 -2.45 -4.37
N MET A 103 2.98 -3.05 -3.94
CA MET A 103 3.32 -4.46 -4.18
C MET A 103 2.81 -5.36 -3.08
N ILE A 104 2.88 -4.90 -1.82
CA ILE A 104 2.39 -5.56 -0.63
C ILE A 104 1.60 -4.54 0.16
N ILE A 105 0.36 -4.83 0.47
CA ILE A 105 -0.50 -4.04 1.34
C ILE A 105 -1.25 -5.05 2.20
N VAL A 106 -0.74 -5.32 3.39
CA VAL A 106 -1.22 -6.37 4.28
C VAL A 106 -1.51 -5.80 5.65
N PRO A 107 -2.78 -5.75 6.07
CA PRO A 107 -3.13 -5.41 7.44
C PRO A 107 -2.87 -6.59 8.37
N THR A 108 -2.55 -6.31 9.63
CA THR A 108 -2.55 -7.32 10.69
C THR A 108 -3.98 -7.75 11.02
N GLN A 109 -4.16 -8.93 11.62
CA GLN A 109 -5.45 -9.39 12.09
C GLN A 109 -5.52 -9.28 13.62
N PRO A 110 -6.64 -8.94 14.22
CA PRO A 110 -7.99 -8.74 13.62
C PRO A 110 -8.23 -7.37 12.96
N PHE A 111 -7.29 -6.46 12.98
CA PHE A 111 -7.44 -5.10 12.45
C PHE A 111 -7.95 -5.09 11.00
N GLY A 112 -7.36 -5.89 10.13
CA GLY A 112 -7.73 -5.93 8.72
C GLY A 112 -9.19 -6.31 8.50
N TYR A 113 -9.70 -7.26 9.26
CA TYR A 113 -11.06 -7.75 9.15
C TYR A 113 -12.07 -6.79 9.80
N ASN A 114 -11.80 -6.37 11.04
CA ASN A 114 -12.78 -5.60 11.84
C ASN A 114 -12.90 -4.14 11.37
N TYR A 115 -11.83 -3.56 10.80
CA TYR A 115 -11.76 -2.12 10.48
C TYR A 115 -11.52 -1.82 9.01
N LEU A 116 -11.71 -2.81 8.11
CA LEU A 116 -11.41 -2.68 6.68
C LEU A 116 -9.95 -2.22 6.43
N GLY A 117 -9.04 -2.71 7.26
CA GLY A 117 -7.64 -2.25 7.32
C GLY A 117 -6.90 -2.30 5.99
N GLY A 118 -7.20 -3.26 5.11
CA GLY A 118 -6.61 -3.33 3.77
C GLY A 118 -6.94 -2.12 2.89
N LYS A 119 -8.18 -1.60 2.98
CA LYS A 119 -8.60 -0.37 2.28
C LYS A 119 -7.93 0.86 2.89
N LEU A 120 -7.87 0.93 4.22
CA LEU A 120 -7.21 2.01 4.92
C LEU A 120 -5.72 2.08 4.56
N LEU A 121 -4.99 0.96 4.60
CA LEU A 121 -3.58 0.93 4.22
C LEU A 121 -3.36 1.35 2.77
N ALA A 122 -4.24 0.97 1.85
CA ALA A 122 -4.17 1.41 0.45
C ALA A 122 -4.36 2.93 0.33
N LEU A 123 -5.28 3.53 1.09
CA LEU A 123 -5.47 4.97 1.15
C LEU A 123 -4.27 5.68 1.77
N MET A 124 -3.66 5.11 2.81
CA MET A 124 -2.45 5.65 3.44
C MET A 124 -1.26 5.71 2.46
N CYS A 125 -1.19 4.82 1.47
CA CYS A 125 -0.19 4.91 0.40
C CYS A 125 -0.30 6.22 -0.42
N CYS A 126 -1.44 6.90 -0.37
CA CYS A 126 -1.69 8.18 -1.02
C CYS A 126 -1.56 9.38 -0.04
N SER A 127 -1.12 9.16 1.19
CA SER A 127 -0.97 10.21 2.19
C SER A 127 0.22 11.12 1.91
N HIS A 128 0.20 12.32 2.50
CA HIS A 128 1.31 13.27 2.40
C HIS A 128 2.59 12.72 3.04
N GLU A 129 2.46 11.94 4.10
CA GLU A 129 3.59 11.30 4.80
C GLU A 129 4.31 10.32 3.89
N VAL A 130 3.56 9.42 3.24
CA VAL A 130 4.14 8.44 2.30
C VAL A 130 4.73 9.15 1.08
N LYS A 131 4.02 10.15 0.53
CA LYS A 131 4.56 10.98 -0.56
C LYS A 131 5.90 11.59 -0.16
N LYS A 132 5.99 12.21 1.00
CA LYS A 132 7.22 12.84 1.52
C LYS A 132 8.37 11.84 1.62
N ILE A 133 8.14 10.67 2.21
CA ILE A 133 9.15 9.61 2.33
C ILE A 133 9.70 9.20 0.95
N ILE A 134 8.81 9.05 -0.03
CA ILE A 134 9.20 8.62 -1.38
C ILE A 134 9.94 9.72 -2.12
N ASP A 135 9.42 10.93 -2.09
CA ASP A 135 10.02 12.09 -2.76
C ASP A 135 11.43 12.37 -2.24
N GLU A 136 11.61 12.34 -0.92
CA GLU A 136 12.94 12.52 -0.29
C GLU A 136 13.91 11.38 -0.61
N LYS A 137 13.44 10.13 -0.55
CA LYS A 137 14.30 8.96 -0.79
C LYS A 137 14.79 8.86 -2.22
N TYR A 138 13.98 9.23 -3.20
CA TYR A 138 14.27 9.04 -4.63
C TYR A 138 14.41 10.33 -5.42
N ASN A 139 14.36 11.47 -4.76
CA ASN A 139 14.40 12.80 -5.38
C ASN A 139 13.38 12.91 -6.53
N MET A 140 12.13 12.57 -6.23
CA MET A 140 11.04 12.57 -7.20
C MET A 140 9.88 13.45 -6.73
N ASN A 141 8.89 13.62 -7.59
CA ASN A 141 7.61 14.25 -7.24
C ASN A 141 6.50 13.24 -7.52
N LEU A 142 6.13 12.48 -6.50
CA LEU A 142 5.09 11.46 -6.59
C LEU A 142 3.72 12.10 -6.82
N CYS A 143 3.02 11.67 -7.86
CA CYS A 143 1.65 12.10 -8.15
C CYS A 143 0.73 10.96 -8.62
N HIS A 144 1.26 9.75 -8.73
CA HIS A 144 0.47 8.58 -9.15
C HIS A 144 0.77 7.38 -8.27
N PHE A 145 -0.28 6.76 -7.74
CA PHE A 145 -0.23 5.49 -7.02
C PHE A 145 -1.12 4.48 -7.74
N GLU A 146 -0.61 3.28 -7.89
CA GLU A 146 -1.36 2.14 -8.44
C GLU A 146 -1.14 0.89 -7.59
N THR A 147 -2.12 -0.01 -7.60
CA THR A 147 -2.00 -1.33 -6.97
C THR A 147 -2.87 -2.35 -7.69
N THR A 148 -2.62 -3.62 -7.43
CA THR A 148 -3.43 -4.74 -7.95
C THR A 148 -4.08 -5.50 -6.81
N SER A 149 -5.25 -6.07 -7.06
CA SER A 149 -5.94 -6.93 -6.11
C SER A 149 -5.64 -8.39 -6.42
N LEU A 150 -5.31 -9.17 -5.39
CA LEU A 150 -5.13 -10.62 -5.50
C LEU A 150 -6.40 -11.35 -5.98
N TYR A 151 -7.57 -10.82 -5.64
CA TYR A 151 -8.83 -11.53 -5.85
C TYR A 151 -9.65 -11.00 -7.03
N GLY A 152 -9.21 -9.94 -7.70
CA GLY A 152 -9.98 -9.27 -8.74
C GLY A 152 -10.30 -10.16 -9.95
N SER A 153 -9.38 -11.05 -10.33
CA SER A 153 -9.58 -11.98 -11.45
C SER A 153 -10.30 -13.28 -11.07
N THR A 154 -10.11 -13.75 -9.84
CA THR A 154 -10.59 -15.08 -9.41
C THR A 154 -11.97 -15.05 -8.75
N LYS A 155 -12.34 -13.95 -8.09
CA LYS A 155 -13.59 -13.80 -7.34
C LYS A 155 -14.52 -12.75 -7.93
N SER A 156 -14.18 -12.13 -9.06
CA SER A 156 -14.91 -11.01 -9.68
C SER A 156 -15.11 -9.79 -8.76
N MET A 157 -14.43 -9.77 -7.62
CA MET A 157 -14.51 -8.69 -6.63
C MET A 157 -13.11 -8.36 -6.13
N SER A 158 -12.73 -7.09 -6.24
CA SER A 158 -11.49 -6.58 -5.66
C SER A 158 -11.69 -6.28 -4.18
N GLN A 159 -10.67 -6.50 -3.37
CA GLN A 159 -10.64 -6.04 -1.98
C GLN A 159 -10.75 -4.51 -1.85
N TYR A 160 -10.51 -3.78 -2.93
CA TYR A 160 -10.61 -2.31 -3.00
C TYR A 160 -11.96 -1.81 -3.54
N ASP A 161 -12.87 -2.71 -3.91
CA ASP A 161 -14.20 -2.32 -4.36
C ASP A 161 -14.94 -1.51 -3.28
N GLY A 162 -15.65 -0.48 -3.73
CA GLY A 162 -16.34 0.45 -2.84
C GLY A 162 -15.52 1.66 -2.39
N LEU A 163 -14.23 1.72 -2.70
CA LEU A 163 -13.47 2.97 -2.56
C LEU A 163 -14.00 4.00 -3.56
N LYS A 164 -14.41 5.16 -3.04
CA LYS A 164 -14.88 6.28 -3.86
C LYS A 164 -13.76 7.30 -4.03
N PRO A 165 -13.69 8.00 -5.17
CA PRO A 165 -12.71 9.08 -5.32
C PRO A 165 -12.99 10.20 -4.32
N PHE A 166 -11.94 10.72 -3.68
CA PHE A 166 -12.03 11.89 -2.78
C PHE A 166 -12.46 13.14 -3.53
N ILE A 167 -11.97 13.29 -4.77
CA ILE A 167 -12.27 14.41 -5.65
C ILE A 167 -12.67 13.81 -6.99
N LYS A 168 -13.86 14.15 -7.47
CA LYS A 168 -14.26 13.83 -8.83
C LYS A 168 -13.68 14.93 -9.74
N GLY A 169 -12.66 14.57 -10.52
CA GLY A 169 -12.19 15.42 -11.60
C GLY A 169 -13.25 15.59 -12.67
N GLN A 170 -13.20 16.70 -13.41
CA GLN A 170 -14.03 16.86 -14.62
C GLN A 170 -13.60 15.79 -15.63
N GLY A 171 -14.53 14.93 -16.03
CA GLY A 171 -14.30 13.87 -17.02
C GLY A 171 -14.07 12.46 -16.46
N LEU A 172 -14.13 12.24 -15.15
CA LEU A 172 -14.13 10.92 -14.55
C LEU A 172 -15.56 10.51 -14.17
N THR A 173 -16.14 9.63 -14.92
CA THR A 173 -17.39 8.90 -14.62
C THR A 173 -17.06 7.49 -14.16
#